data_63242e762772c2800a9c6ebfb7dd0d9b
#
_entry.id   63242e762772c2800a9c6ebfb7dd0d9b
#
_cell.length_a   1.000
_cell.length_b   1.000
_cell.length_c   1.000
_cell.angle_alpha   90.00
_cell.angle_beta   90.00
_cell.angle_gamma   90.00
#
_symmetry.space_group_name_H-M   'P 1'
#
loop_
_entity.id
_entity.type
_entity.pdbx_description
1 polymer ?
#
loop_
_entity_poly.entity_id
_entity_poly.type
_entity_poly.pdbx_seq_one_letter_code
_entity_poly.pdbx_strand_id
1 'polypeptide(L)'
;RYGAPYATIHRADLHRILCMAAGSAPNVHLNLDHWLAGYTDDGKVVTLNTVAGQQIEGDALLGADGVWSRVRQQLLNDGPPRVTGHLAYRTMLCQSALPAALRSTQVTAWLGPRLHVVQYPVRGGEWMNVVAIVHGDPPADAQGWDHGANAADLARAMGATCAPLRELIAAVPDATVNDHAWRLWALAD
;
A
#
# COMPACT_ATOMS: atom_id res chain seq x y z
N ARG A 1 12.93 -24.52 4.46
CA ARG A 1 12.36 -24.62 5.81
C ARG A 1 10.83 -24.62 5.76
N TYR A 2 10.24 -23.89 4.81
CA TYR A 2 8.77 -23.72 4.72
C TYR A 2 8.15 -24.46 3.52
N GLY A 3 8.93 -25.18 2.72
CA GLY A 3 8.46 -25.96 1.59
C GLY A 3 7.92 -25.16 0.40
N ALA A 4 8.01 -23.82 0.46
CA ALA A 4 7.59 -22.90 -0.59
C ALA A 4 8.63 -21.81 -0.82
N PRO A 5 8.79 -21.31 -2.05
CA PRO A 5 9.68 -20.19 -2.34
C PRO A 5 9.15 -18.89 -1.71
N TYR A 6 10.07 -18.04 -1.28
CA TYR A 6 9.75 -16.64 -1.01
C TYR A 6 9.65 -15.89 -2.35
N ALA A 7 8.57 -15.16 -2.56
CA ALA A 7 8.36 -14.43 -3.80
C ALA A 7 7.92 -12.99 -3.51
N THR A 8 8.31 -12.08 -4.40
CA THR A 8 7.85 -10.69 -4.43
C THR A 8 6.99 -10.47 -5.66
N ILE A 9 5.95 -9.67 -5.53
CA ILE A 9 5.06 -9.32 -6.64
C ILE A 9 4.69 -7.85 -6.57
N HIS A 10 4.54 -7.22 -7.73
CA HIS A 10 3.99 -5.88 -7.80
C HIS A 10 2.49 -5.89 -7.48
N ARG A 11 2.05 -4.98 -6.60
CA ARG A 11 0.66 -4.98 -6.10
C ARG A 11 -0.39 -4.93 -7.21
N ALA A 12 -0.18 -4.09 -8.24
CA ALA A 12 -1.14 -3.98 -9.34
C ALA A 12 -1.21 -5.27 -10.18
N ASP A 13 -0.08 -6.00 -10.31
CA ASP A 13 -0.06 -7.28 -11.03
C ASP A 13 -0.82 -8.35 -10.23
N LEU A 14 -0.64 -8.41 -8.91
CA LEU A 14 -1.41 -9.28 -8.03
C LEU A 14 -2.92 -8.97 -8.10
N HIS A 15 -3.27 -7.69 -7.98
CA HIS A 15 -4.66 -7.23 -8.08
C HIS A 15 -5.29 -7.64 -9.41
N ARG A 16 -4.59 -7.43 -10.52
CA ARG A 16 -5.06 -7.82 -11.85
C ARG A 16 -5.31 -9.34 -11.95
N ILE A 17 -4.38 -10.16 -11.43
CA ILE A 17 -4.53 -11.63 -11.43
C ILE A 17 -5.78 -12.04 -10.63
N LEU A 18 -5.97 -11.47 -9.44
CA LEU A 18 -7.12 -11.77 -8.59
C LEU A 18 -8.44 -11.31 -9.22
N CYS A 19 -8.48 -10.11 -9.80
CA CYS A 19 -9.66 -9.62 -10.50
C CYS A 19 -10.02 -10.50 -11.72
N MET A 20 -9.03 -10.93 -12.49
CA MET A 20 -9.26 -11.83 -13.62
C MET A 20 -9.80 -13.20 -13.14
N ALA A 21 -9.23 -13.74 -12.08
CA ALA A 21 -9.68 -15.01 -11.51
C ALA A 21 -11.12 -14.91 -10.98
N ALA A 22 -11.44 -13.84 -10.24
CA ALA A 22 -12.79 -13.59 -9.74
C ALA A 22 -13.79 -13.39 -10.88
N GLY A 23 -13.45 -12.58 -11.89
CA GLY A 23 -14.33 -12.34 -13.05
C GLY A 23 -14.56 -13.57 -13.94
N SER A 24 -13.69 -14.58 -13.85
CA SER A 24 -13.84 -15.86 -14.57
C SER A 24 -14.64 -16.88 -13.77
N ALA A 25 -14.90 -16.63 -12.49
CA ALA A 25 -15.65 -17.58 -11.66
C ALA A 25 -17.16 -17.39 -11.86
N PRO A 26 -17.92 -18.46 -12.20
CA PRO A 26 -19.32 -18.32 -12.65
C PRO A 26 -20.27 -17.79 -11.57
N ASN A 27 -19.90 -17.92 -10.29
CA ASN A 27 -20.73 -17.51 -9.14
C ASN A 27 -20.18 -16.26 -8.43
N VAL A 28 -19.29 -15.52 -9.08
CA VAL A 28 -18.71 -14.27 -8.53
C VAL A 28 -19.17 -13.09 -9.40
N HIS A 29 -19.77 -12.12 -8.77
CA HIS A 29 -20.17 -10.86 -9.41
C HIS A 29 -19.35 -9.71 -8.83
N LEU A 30 -18.54 -9.07 -9.67
CA LEU A 30 -17.75 -7.89 -9.29
C LEU A 30 -18.56 -6.64 -9.60
N ASN A 31 -18.96 -5.91 -8.56
CA ASN A 31 -19.65 -4.63 -8.69
C ASN A 31 -18.68 -3.51 -8.25
N LEU A 32 -18.27 -2.67 -9.19
CA LEU A 32 -17.42 -1.52 -8.93
C LEU A 32 -18.24 -0.30 -8.53
N ASP A 33 -17.61 0.71 -7.96
CA ASP A 33 -18.24 1.99 -7.55
C ASP A 33 -19.40 1.86 -6.56
N HIS A 34 -19.38 0.78 -5.76
CA HIS A 34 -20.35 0.54 -4.71
C HIS A 34 -19.75 0.88 -3.33
N TRP A 35 -19.69 2.17 -3.03
CA TRP A 35 -19.19 2.66 -1.73
C TRP A 35 -20.18 2.32 -0.62
N LEU A 36 -19.72 1.61 0.39
CA LEU A 36 -20.53 1.21 1.56
C LEU A 36 -20.87 2.44 2.42
N ALA A 37 -22.15 2.67 2.64
CA ALA A 37 -22.65 3.62 3.65
C ALA A 37 -22.83 2.96 5.00
N GLY A 38 -23.29 1.69 5.03
CA GLY A 38 -23.52 0.88 6.21
C GLY A 38 -24.27 -0.40 5.84
N TYR A 39 -24.60 -1.20 6.84
CA TYR A 39 -25.40 -2.41 6.66
C TYR A 39 -26.41 -2.59 7.80
N THR A 40 -27.43 -3.40 7.58
CA THR A 40 -28.36 -3.88 8.60
C THR A 40 -28.38 -5.39 8.60
N ASP A 41 -28.59 -6.00 9.77
CA ASP A 41 -28.68 -7.43 9.95
C ASP A 41 -29.88 -7.71 10.86
N ASP A 42 -30.87 -8.44 10.36
CA ASP A 42 -32.06 -8.84 11.11
C ASP A 42 -31.98 -10.28 11.65
N GLY A 43 -30.81 -10.91 11.52
CA GLY A 43 -30.53 -12.29 11.90
C GLY A 43 -30.95 -13.33 10.86
N LYS A 44 -31.48 -12.91 9.71
CA LYS A 44 -31.83 -13.76 8.56
C LYS A 44 -31.21 -13.27 7.26
N VAL A 45 -31.22 -11.96 7.08
CA VAL A 45 -30.73 -11.28 5.88
C VAL A 45 -29.85 -10.12 6.32
N VAL A 46 -28.71 -10.01 5.67
CA VAL A 46 -27.85 -8.83 5.77
C VAL A 46 -28.11 -7.93 4.56
N THR A 47 -28.48 -6.68 4.81
CA THR A 47 -28.71 -5.68 3.76
C THR A 47 -27.60 -4.66 3.78
N LEU A 48 -26.79 -4.62 2.73
CA LEU A 48 -25.76 -3.62 2.50
C LEU A 48 -26.39 -2.38 1.86
N ASN A 49 -26.11 -1.20 2.41
CA ASN A 49 -26.56 0.09 1.87
C ASN A 49 -25.36 0.82 1.27
N THR A 50 -25.46 1.26 0.02
CA THR A 50 -24.45 2.06 -0.66
C THR A 50 -24.68 3.56 -0.47
N VAL A 51 -23.63 4.35 -0.63
CA VAL A 51 -23.71 5.82 -0.64
C VAL A 51 -24.65 6.35 -1.74
N ALA A 52 -24.77 5.62 -2.84
CA ALA A 52 -25.69 5.90 -3.93
C ALA A 52 -27.17 5.53 -3.64
N GLY A 53 -27.45 5.00 -2.43
CA GLY A 53 -28.81 4.62 -2.02
C GLY A 53 -29.27 3.24 -2.52
N GLN A 54 -28.40 2.44 -3.10
CA GLN A 54 -28.72 1.06 -3.48
C GLN A 54 -28.69 0.15 -2.26
N GLN A 55 -29.56 -0.87 -2.29
CA GLN A 55 -29.62 -1.92 -1.28
C GLN A 55 -29.26 -3.27 -1.92
N ILE A 56 -28.39 -4.03 -1.27
CA ILE A 56 -27.94 -5.35 -1.72
C ILE A 56 -28.14 -6.32 -0.56
N GLU A 57 -28.93 -7.34 -0.77
CA GLU A 57 -29.24 -8.36 0.23
C GLU A 57 -28.36 -9.61 0.05
N GLY A 58 -28.06 -10.27 1.16
CA GLY A 58 -27.30 -11.51 1.18
C GLY A 58 -27.42 -12.23 2.53
N ASP A 59 -26.97 -13.48 2.55
CA ASP A 59 -26.98 -14.32 3.77
C ASP A 59 -25.86 -13.94 4.76
N ALA A 60 -24.80 -13.31 4.26
CA ALA A 60 -23.65 -12.88 5.05
C ALA A 60 -22.90 -11.72 4.40
N LEU A 61 -22.24 -10.90 5.23
CA LEU A 61 -21.33 -9.83 4.81
C LEU A 61 -19.92 -10.11 5.32
N LEU A 62 -18.95 -10.11 4.39
CA LEU A 62 -17.54 -10.21 4.70
C LEU A 62 -16.86 -8.86 4.49
N GLY A 63 -16.45 -8.19 5.56
CA GLY A 63 -15.71 -6.93 5.50
C GLY A 63 -14.25 -7.16 5.15
N ALA A 64 -13.86 -6.77 3.93
CA ALA A 64 -12.46 -6.78 3.46
C ALA A 64 -12.03 -5.37 2.99
N ASP A 65 -12.58 -4.33 3.61
CA ASP A 65 -12.50 -2.93 3.24
C ASP A 65 -11.34 -2.15 3.91
N GLY A 66 -10.34 -2.90 4.42
CA GLY A 66 -9.04 -2.37 4.83
C GLY A 66 -9.03 -1.69 6.21
N VAL A 67 -7.97 -0.94 6.49
CA VAL A 67 -7.76 -0.30 7.80
C VAL A 67 -8.84 0.73 8.14
N TRP A 68 -9.41 1.41 7.15
CA TRP A 68 -10.50 2.37 7.29
C TRP A 68 -11.89 1.73 7.14
N SER A 69 -12.01 0.45 7.51
CA SER A 69 -13.19 -0.39 7.34
C SER A 69 -14.45 0.21 7.96
N ARG A 70 -15.48 0.37 7.14
CA ARG A 70 -16.83 0.75 7.58
C ARG A 70 -17.54 -0.41 8.26
N VAL A 71 -17.30 -1.63 7.77
CA VAL A 71 -17.87 -2.84 8.38
C VAL A 71 -17.36 -3.01 9.80
N ARG A 72 -16.05 -2.89 10.03
CA ARG A 72 -15.45 -2.93 11.38
C ARG A 72 -16.01 -1.85 12.28
N GLN A 73 -16.04 -0.60 11.81
CA GLN A 73 -16.55 0.53 12.58
C GLN A 73 -17.96 0.27 13.11
N GLN A 74 -18.85 -0.22 12.24
CA GLN A 74 -20.24 -0.49 12.61
C GLN A 74 -20.35 -1.72 13.53
N LEU A 75 -19.55 -2.77 13.27
CA LEU A 75 -19.59 -4.02 14.03
C LEU A 75 -19.03 -3.86 15.44
N LEU A 76 -17.90 -3.17 15.59
CA LEU A 76 -17.16 -3.09 16.86
C LEU A 76 -17.40 -1.79 17.61
N ASN A 77 -17.78 -0.72 16.91
CA ASN A 77 -17.92 0.63 17.46
C ASN A 77 -16.68 1.08 18.27
N ASP A 78 -15.48 0.70 17.78
CA ASP A 78 -14.20 0.91 18.45
C ASP A 78 -13.49 2.20 18.02
N GLY A 79 -14.17 3.04 17.23
CA GLY A 79 -13.69 4.32 16.75
C GLY A 79 -12.84 4.23 15.47
N PRO A 80 -12.28 5.36 15.03
CA PRO A 80 -11.45 5.41 13.84
C PRO A 80 -10.08 4.76 14.08
N PRO A 81 -9.43 4.25 13.02
CA PRO A 81 -8.05 3.78 13.09
C PRO A 81 -7.11 4.86 13.64
N ARG A 82 -6.14 4.42 14.42
CA ARG A 82 -5.14 5.31 15.01
C ARG A 82 -3.96 5.47 14.06
N VAL A 83 -3.62 6.70 13.69
CA VAL A 83 -2.40 7.01 12.95
C VAL A 83 -1.19 6.80 13.85
N THR A 84 -0.24 5.98 13.39
CA THR A 84 0.88 5.51 14.24
C THR A 84 2.05 6.47 14.35
N GLY A 85 2.05 7.57 13.58
CA GLY A 85 3.21 8.46 13.45
C GLY A 85 4.32 7.88 12.56
N HIS A 86 4.03 6.80 11.83
CA HIS A 86 4.93 6.25 10.82
C HIS A 86 4.46 6.69 9.44
N LEU A 87 5.42 7.15 8.64
CA LEU A 87 5.21 7.57 7.26
C LEU A 87 5.90 6.57 6.32
N ALA A 88 5.18 6.13 5.33
CA ALA A 88 5.72 5.26 4.29
C ALA A 88 5.96 6.03 2.99
N TYR A 89 7.22 6.20 2.64
CA TYR A 89 7.64 6.68 1.33
C TYR A 89 7.84 5.49 0.41
N ARG A 90 7.26 5.53 -0.78
CA ARG A 90 7.39 4.46 -1.77
C ARG A 90 7.75 5.00 -3.14
N THR A 91 8.50 4.19 -3.88
CA THR A 91 8.79 4.43 -5.29
C THR A 91 9.04 3.11 -6.01
N MET A 92 8.91 3.17 -7.33
CA MET A 92 9.28 2.09 -8.25
C MET A 92 10.37 2.61 -9.18
N LEU A 93 11.49 1.90 -9.25
CA LEU A 93 12.64 2.25 -10.08
C LEU A 93 12.85 1.20 -11.16
N CYS A 94 12.98 1.63 -12.41
CA CYS A 94 13.44 0.75 -13.47
C CYS A 94 14.92 0.43 -13.25
N GLN A 95 15.26 -0.83 -13.04
CA GLN A 95 16.64 -1.22 -12.71
C GLN A 95 17.65 -0.91 -13.83
N SER A 96 17.22 -0.93 -15.09
CA SER A 96 18.11 -0.57 -16.20
C SER A 96 18.54 0.90 -16.19
N ALA A 97 17.74 1.79 -15.58
CA ALA A 97 18.04 3.20 -15.41
C ALA A 97 18.95 3.49 -14.19
N LEU A 98 19.10 2.53 -13.27
CA LEU A 98 19.97 2.68 -12.11
C LEU A 98 21.44 2.43 -12.46
N PRO A 99 22.39 3.09 -11.76
CA PRO A 99 23.79 2.67 -11.74
C PRO A 99 23.93 1.19 -11.38
N ALA A 100 24.87 0.48 -11.98
CA ALA A 100 25.04 -0.96 -11.78
C ALA A 100 25.19 -1.36 -10.29
N ALA A 101 25.86 -0.52 -9.50
CA ALA A 101 26.05 -0.74 -8.07
C ALA A 101 24.76 -0.70 -7.23
N LEU A 102 23.71 -0.09 -7.74
CA LEU A 102 22.41 0.03 -7.06
C LEU A 102 21.38 -1.03 -7.52
N ARG A 103 21.69 -1.78 -8.57
CA ARG A 103 20.82 -2.85 -9.07
C ARG A 103 20.90 -4.06 -8.16
N SER A 104 19.78 -4.72 -7.93
CA SER A 104 19.75 -5.91 -7.08
C SER A 104 18.64 -6.89 -7.50
N THR A 105 18.94 -8.18 -7.41
CA THR A 105 17.95 -9.25 -7.55
C THR A 105 17.53 -9.81 -6.17
N GLN A 106 17.99 -9.19 -5.09
CA GLN A 106 17.73 -9.64 -3.72
C GLN A 106 16.81 -8.66 -2.99
N VAL A 107 16.08 -9.20 -2.02
CA VAL A 107 15.39 -8.37 -1.02
C VAL A 107 16.42 -7.90 0.00
N THR A 108 16.50 -6.59 0.20
CA THR A 108 17.41 -5.98 1.16
C THR A 108 16.62 -5.13 2.16
N ALA A 109 16.88 -5.31 3.44
CA ALA A 109 16.35 -4.48 4.50
C ALA A 109 17.48 -3.65 5.13
N TRP A 110 17.31 -2.33 5.14
CA TRP A 110 18.17 -1.37 5.81
C TRP A 110 17.53 -0.99 7.13
N LEU A 111 18.16 -1.30 8.24
CA LEU A 111 17.62 -1.06 9.57
C LEU A 111 18.41 0.02 10.29
N GLY A 112 17.70 0.96 10.89
CA GLY A 112 18.28 2.06 11.66
C GLY A 112 17.36 2.51 12.78
N PRO A 113 17.83 3.37 13.69
CA PRO A 113 16.98 3.97 14.71
C PRO A 113 15.83 4.75 14.08
N ARG A 114 14.57 4.37 14.41
CA ARG A 114 13.34 5.03 13.90
C ARG A 114 13.21 5.04 12.37
N LEU A 115 13.90 4.11 11.68
CA LEU A 115 13.94 4.00 10.24
C LEU A 115 14.07 2.54 9.84
N HIS A 116 13.32 2.11 8.84
CA HIS A 116 13.69 0.95 8.04
C HIS A 116 13.34 1.19 6.58
N VAL A 117 14.20 0.72 5.69
CA VAL A 117 13.97 0.76 4.25
C VAL A 117 14.04 -0.66 3.74
N VAL A 118 13.09 -1.04 2.91
CA VAL A 118 13.09 -2.34 2.23
C VAL A 118 13.10 -2.09 0.73
N GLN A 119 14.05 -2.73 0.04
CA GLN A 119 14.07 -2.77 -1.42
C GLN A 119 13.96 -4.21 -1.90
N TYR A 120 13.23 -4.42 -2.97
CA TYR A 120 13.08 -5.75 -3.56
C TYR A 120 12.74 -5.69 -5.05
N PRO A 121 13.23 -6.66 -5.83
CA PRO A 121 12.93 -6.76 -7.24
C PRO A 121 11.48 -7.23 -7.45
N VAL A 122 10.85 -6.74 -8.52
CA VAL A 122 9.54 -7.18 -9.00
C VAL A 122 9.57 -7.32 -10.53
N ARG A 123 8.56 -7.96 -11.11
CA ARG A 123 8.46 -8.18 -12.57
C ARG A 123 9.71 -8.81 -13.15
N GLY A 124 10.15 -9.93 -12.58
CA GLY A 124 11.33 -10.65 -13.05
C GLY A 124 12.66 -9.91 -12.83
N GLY A 125 12.69 -8.89 -11.98
CA GLY A 125 13.88 -8.07 -11.71
C GLY A 125 14.02 -6.85 -12.61
N GLU A 126 13.08 -6.58 -13.49
CA GLU A 126 13.06 -5.37 -14.32
C GLU A 126 12.90 -4.11 -13.46
N TRP A 127 12.10 -4.21 -12.42
CA TRP A 127 11.79 -3.12 -11.51
C TRP A 127 12.25 -3.41 -10.09
N MET A 128 12.62 -2.36 -9.37
CA MET A 128 12.89 -2.38 -7.95
C MET A 128 11.83 -1.54 -7.22
N ASN A 129 11.15 -2.15 -6.27
CA ASN A 129 10.30 -1.42 -5.34
C ASN A 129 11.10 -1.01 -4.11
N VAL A 130 10.98 0.23 -3.69
CA VAL A 130 11.64 0.78 -2.50
C VAL A 130 10.57 1.34 -1.57
N VAL A 131 10.59 0.92 -0.33
CA VAL A 131 9.69 1.41 0.74
C VAL A 131 10.54 1.87 1.91
N ALA A 132 10.48 3.15 2.24
CA ALA A 132 11.12 3.71 3.41
C ALA A 132 10.07 4.08 4.46
N ILE A 133 10.18 3.52 5.65
CA ILE A 133 9.33 3.84 6.80
C ILE A 133 10.13 4.70 7.76
N VAL A 134 9.62 5.89 8.05
CA VAL A 134 10.22 6.85 8.98
C VAL A 134 9.17 7.36 9.96
N HIS A 135 9.62 7.94 11.07
CA HIS A 135 8.72 8.68 11.95
C HIS A 135 8.52 10.10 11.44
N GLY A 136 7.30 10.61 11.53
CA GLY A 136 6.98 11.98 11.14
C GLY A 136 5.51 12.32 11.37
N ASP A 137 5.20 13.60 11.18
CA ASP A 137 3.83 14.08 11.28
C ASP A 137 3.02 13.63 10.07
N PRO A 138 1.84 13.04 10.28
CA PRO A 138 1.00 12.59 9.18
C PRO A 138 0.48 13.77 8.36
N PRO A 139 0.20 13.58 7.06
CA PRO A 139 -0.50 14.57 6.25
C PRO A 139 -1.90 14.84 6.83
N ALA A 140 -2.47 16.01 6.52
CA ALA A 140 -3.79 16.41 6.99
C ALA A 140 -4.89 15.41 6.62
N ASP A 141 -4.77 14.79 5.44
CA ASP A 141 -5.59 13.66 5.02
C ASP A 141 -4.82 12.35 5.21
N ALA A 142 -4.92 11.78 6.41
CA ALA A 142 -4.27 10.51 6.74
C ALA A 142 -4.86 9.29 5.99
N GLN A 143 -6.05 9.41 5.41
CA GLN A 143 -6.70 8.36 4.61
C GLN A 143 -6.19 8.35 3.16
N GLY A 144 -5.65 9.47 2.70
CA GLY A 144 -5.10 9.62 1.36
C GLY A 144 -3.94 8.67 1.09
N TRP A 145 -3.94 8.07 -0.08
CA TRP A 145 -2.94 7.06 -0.49
C TRP A 145 -1.83 7.62 -1.37
N ASP A 146 -1.90 8.87 -1.75
CA ASP A 146 -1.07 9.39 -2.83
C ASP A 146 -0.69 10.85 -2.62
N HIS A 147 0.00 11.09 -1.50
CA HIS A 147 0.58 12.39 -1.26
C HIS A 147 1.90 12.51 -2.02
N GLY A 148 2.08 13.60 -2.75
CA GLY A 148 3.36 13.93 -3.37
C GLY A 148 4.44 14.05 -2.30
N ALA A 149 5.60 13.47 -2.54
CA ALA A 149 6.74 13.53 -1.65
C ALA A 149 8.02 13.75 -2.45
N ASN A 150 9.08 14.22 -1.79
CA ASN A 150 10.37 14.43 -2.40
C ASN A 150 11.51 13.75 -1.63
N ALA A 151 12.62 13.52 -2.32
CA ALA A 151 13.79 12.88 -1.75
C ALA A 151 14.43 13.69 -0.61
N ALA A 152 14.33 15.01 -0.63
CA ALA A 152 14.94 15.87 0.40
C ALA A 152 14.22 15.75 1.75
N ASP A 153 12.89 15.67 1.76
CA ASP A 153 12.11 15.44 2.98
C ASP A 153 12.38 14.05 3.56
N LEU A 154 12.45 13.03 2.71
CA LEU A 154 12.82 11.69 3.14
C LEU A 154 14.25 11.67 3.70
N ALA A 155 15.23 12.26 3.01
CA ALA A 155 16.61 12.31 3.47
C ALA A 155 16.74 13.02 4.82
N ARG A 156 15.98 14.11 5.03
CA ARG A 156 15.92 14.81 6.32
C ARG A 156 15.33 13.93 7.43
N ALA A 157 14.24 13.23 7.15
CA ALA A 157 13.61 12.33 8.12
C ALA A 157 14.49 11.13 8.47
N MET A 158 15.27 10.64 7.52
CA MET A 158 16.19 9.51 7.71
C MET A 158 17.44 9.88 8.54
N GLY A 159 17.88 11.14 8.47
CA GLY A 159 19.11 11.58 9.13
C GLY A 159 20.38 10.93 8.52
N ALA A 160 21.37 10.67 9.37
CA ALA A 160 22.63 10.06 8.92
C ALA A 160 22.46 8.56 8.63
N THR A 161 22.71 8.17 7.38
CA THR A 161 22.65 6.77 6.91
C THR A 161 23.91 6.40 6.13
N CYS A 162 24.07 5.11 5.80
CA CYS A 162 25.21 4.64 5.01
C CYS A 162 25.17 5.15 3.55
N ALA A 163 26.33 5.25 2.91
CA ALA A 163 26.44 5.80 1.57
C ALA A 163 25.58 5.06 0.53
N PRO A 164 25.54 3.72 0.46
CA PRO A 164 24.72 3.03 -0.54
C PRO A 164 23.22 3.34 -0.42
N LEU A 165 22.71 3.49 0.80
CA LEU A 165 21.30 3.85 1.01
C LEU A 165 21.01 5.30 0.58
N ARG A 166 21.91 6.23 0.88
CA ARG A 166 21.78 7.62 0.42
C ARG A 166 21.79 7.72 -1.11
N GLU A 167 22.67 6.97 -1.76
CA GLU A 167 22.76 6.92 -3.22
C GLU A 167 21.48 6.35 -3.85
N LEU A 168 20.91 5.30 -3.24
CA LEU A 168 19.64 4.74 -3.68
C LEU A 168 18.49 5.75 -3.58
N ILE A 169 18.39 6.47 -2.46
CA ILE A 169 17.36 7.50 -2.25
C ILE A 169 17.53 8.65 -3.25
N ALA A 170 18.77 9.09 -3.48
CA ALA A 170 19.08 10.15 -4.43
C ALA A 170 18.87 9.77 -5.90
N ALA A 171 18.85 8.47 -6.21
CA ALA A 171 18.59 7.97 -7.57
C ALA A 171 17.11 8.03 -7.97
N VAL A 172 16.20 8.35 -7.04
CA VAL A 172 14.77 8.51 -7.32
C VAL A 172 14.52 9.86 -8.00
N PRO A 173 13.88 9.89 -9.18
CA PRO A 173 13.57 11.13 -9.87
C PRO A 173 12.64 12.04 -9.06
N ASP A 174 12.74 13.35 -9.24
CA ASP A 174 11.79 14.30 -8.66
C ASP A 174 10.39 14.15 -9.28
N ALA A 175 9.36 14.48 -8.50
CA ALA A 175 7.94 14.31 -8.85
C ALA A 175 7.52 15.05 -10.15
N THR A 176 8.28 16.05 -10.57
CA THR A 176 8.00 16.84 -11.76
C THR A 176 8.34 16.14 -13.09
N VAL A 177 9.04 15.01 -13.04
CA VAL A 177 9.64 14.39 -14.23
C VAL A 177 9.06 13.00 -14.55
N ASN A 178 8.49 12.27 -13.59
CA ASN A 178 8.05 10.88 -13.80
C ASN A 178 6.99 10.41 -12.80
N ASP A 179 6.12 9.49 -13.23
CA ASP A 179 5.19 8.73 -12.38
C ASP A 179 5.88 7.84 -11.32
N HIS A 180 7.21 7.80 -11.31
CA HIS A 180 8.04 7.00 -10.41
C HIS A 180 8.69 7.81 -9.28
N ALA A 181 8.22 9.02 -9.04
CA ALA A 181 8.63 9.84 -7.90
C ALA A 181 8.22 9.21 -6.55
N TRP A 182 8.76 9.76 -5.48
CA TRP A 182 8.34 9.37 -4.14
C TRP A 182 6.87 9.69 -3.91
N ARG A 183 6.14 8.72 -3.34
CA ARG A 183 4.77 8.86 -2.84
C ARG A 183 4.74 8.57 -1.36
N LEU A 184 3.95 9.35 -0.63
CA LEU A 184 3.86 9.29 0.82
C LEU A 184 2.46 8.92 1.28
N TRP A 185 2.37 8.14 2.35
CA TRP A 185 1.14 7.96 3.11
C TRP A 185 1.42 7.68 4.59
N ALA A 186 0.44 8.00 5.44
CA ALA A 186 0.48 7.67 6.84
C ALA A 186 0.11 6.19 7.07
N LEU A 187 0.75 5.56 8.05
CA LEU A 187 0.35 4.23 8.52
C LEU A 187 -0.61 4.36 9.68
N ALA A 188 -1.67 3.55 9.67
CA ALA A 188 -2.67 3.46 10.72
C ALA A 188 -2.92 2.00 11.10
N ASP A 189 -3.37 1.77 12.35
CA ASP A 189 -3.74 0.48 12.94
C ASP A 189 -5.10 0.53 13.64
#